data_9446468562c8f9634c407c99f9f1a5b5
#
_entry.id   9446468562c8f9634c407c99f9f1a5b5
#
_cell.length_a   1.000
_cell.length_b   1.000
_cell.length_c   1.000
_cell.angle_alpha   90.00
_cell.angle_beta   90.00
_cell.angle_gamma   90.00
#
_symmetry.space_group_name_H-M   'P 1'
#
loop_
_entity.id
_entity.type
_entity.pdbx_description
1 polymer ?
#
loop_
_entity_poly.entity_id
_entity_poly.type
_entity_poly.pdbx_seq_one_letter_code
_entity_poly.pdbx_strand_id
1 'polypeptide(L)'
;MIERSTFRLRFTTAGQVSACHAEAFSVGGLDVSSMFTKSRRDLNFLLVVVLLLALDSSAREPIKSPPPIHAKIVRARDLRIPFEGTPGKLNAITDVPGVEIGYTTLISGEGKLEVGKGPVRTGVTAILPRGHASFNDPVYAGFFSLNGNGEMTGTAWVDESGFLEGPIVITNTHSVGVARDAVIAWRVKQGTDSQTLWSLPVVAETWDGWLNDINGFHVKPEDVWHALDTAHGGPIEEGSVGGGTGMICYEFKGGNGTASRKIDISASKDAPPRSFVVGVFLQANFGRRPQLIIAGVPVGKKIPGQVYKSASADPSIGGEESGSCIAVVATDAPLLPNQLKRLARRVSLGLARTGTISGNSSGDLFIAFSTANPNVASADQITHDVQTIPNDLMDPLLAGVVQTTEEAVVNALVDNHSMTGRDNHRVEALPHDRLRELMKRVR
;
A
#
# COMPACT_ATOMS: atom_id res chain seq x y z
N MET A 1 -39.16 6.73 -0.64
CA MET A 1 -39.54 5.37 -1.10
C MET A 1 -39.47 5.41 -2.61
N ILE A 2 -38.44 4.82 -3.17
CA ILE A 2 -38.30 4.72 -4.65
C ILE A 2 -38.51 3.27 -5.00
N GLU A 3 -39.68 3.00 -5.60
CA GLU A 3 -39.98 1.69 -6.17
C GLU A 3 -39.17 1.51 -7.47
N ARG A 4 -38.46 0.40 -7.57
CA ARG A 4 -37.71 0.01 -8.76
C ARG A 4 -38.67 -0.74 -9.71
N SER A 5 -39.06 -0.12 -10.83
CA SER A 5 -39.66 -0.81 -11.93
C SER A 5 -38.60 -1.24 -12.94
N THR A 6 -38.55 -2.54 -13.24
CA THR A 6 -37.65 -3.12 -14.25
C THR A 6 -38.29 -3.06 -15.62
N PHE A 7 -37.62 -2.40 -16.54
CA PHE A 7 -38.02 -2.33 -17.95
C PHE A 7 -37.45 -3.55 -18.70
N ARG A 8 -38.31 -4.38 -19.34
CA ARG A 8 -37.89 -5.45 -20.25
C ARG A 8 -38.38 -5.13 -21.66
N LEU A 9 -37.43 -4.90 -22.56
CA LEU A 9 -37.71 -4.87 -24.01
C LEU A 9 -37.61 -6.30 -24.58
N ARG A 10 -38.70 -6.77 -25.22
CA ARG A 10 -38.67 -7.99 -26.02
C ARG A 10 -38.62 -7.61 -27.49
N PHE A 11 -37.64 -8.13 -28.20
CA PHE A 11 -37.57 -8.04 -29.66
C PHE A 11 -38.10 -9.34 -30.25
N THR A 12 -38.97 -9.23 -31.26
CA THR A 12 -39.37 -10.37 -32.10
C THR A 12 -38.67 -10.29 -33.45
N THR A 13 -38.37 -11.46 -34.03
CA THR A 13 -37.54 -11.65 -35.23
C THR A 13 -38.14 -11.11 -36.55
N ALA A 14 -39.19 -10.31 -36.52
CA ALA A 14 -39.88 -9.84 -37.71
C ALA A 14 -39.94 -8.31 -37.87
N GLY A 15 -39.13 -7.54 -37.19
CA GLY A 15 -38.96 -6.09 -37.49
C GLY A 15 -40.21 -5.20 -37.27
N GLN A 16 -41.25 -5.67 -36.58
CA GLN A 16 -42.41 -4.84 -36.22
C GLN A 16 -42.39 -4.55 -34.70
N VAL A 17 -42.40 -3.26 -34.37
CA VAL A 17 -42.58 -2.79 -33.00
C VAL A 17 -44.06 -2.76 -32.69
N SER A 18 -44.52 -3.68 -31.84
CA SER A 18 -45.90 -3.66 -31.32
C SER A 18 -45.96 -2.67 -30.17
N ALA A 19 -46.92 -1.76 -30.22
CA ALA A 19 -47.16 -0.75 -29.18
C ALA A 19 -47.62 -1.44 -27.89
N CYS A 20 -46.81 -1.43 -26.88
CA CYS A 20 -47.20 -1.73 -25.51
C CYS A 20 -47.67 -0.45 -24.82
N HIS A 21 -48.74 -0.56 -24.04
CA HIS A 21 -49.29 0.53 -23.23
C HIS A 21 -48.17 1.10 -22.34
N ALA A 22 -47.95 2.41 -22.50
CA ALA A 22 -47.04 3.15 -21.64
C ALA A 22 -47.87 3.84 -20.54
N GLU A 23 -47.61 3.45 -19.30
CA GLU A 23 -48.04 4.26 -18.16
C GLU A 23 -47.11 5.47 -18.02
N ALA A 24 -47.72 6.62 -17.78
CA ALA A 24 -47.01 7.90 -17.74
C ALA A 24 -46.09 8.00 -16.52
N PHE A 25 -44.83 8.32 -16.77
CA PHE A 25 -43.87 8.69 -15.73
C PHE A 25 -43.42 10.14 -15.90
N SER A 26 -43.44 10.90 -14.83
CA SER A 26 -42.93 12.27 -14.78
C SER A 26 -41.54 12.26 -14.09
N VAL A 27 -40.54 12.78 -14.78
CA VAL A 27 -39.21 13.06 -14.21
C VAL A 27 -38.92 14.55 -14.42
N GLY A 28 -38.85 15.30 -13.34
CA GLY A 28 -38.42 16.70 -13.39
C GLY A 28 -39.39 17.66 -14.09
N GLY A 29 -40.72 17.38 -14.06
CA GLY A 29 -41.74 18.29 -14.60
C GLY A 29 -41.94 18.27 -16.12
N LEU A 30 -41.33 17.32 -16.82
CA LEU A 30 -41.57 17.11 -18.28
C LEU A 30 -42.45 15.89 -18.50
N ASP A 31 -43.61 16.13 -19.12
CA ASP A 31 -44.56 15.08 -19.55
C ASP A 31 -44.01 14.41 -20.83
N VAL A 32 -43.54 13.19 -20.69
CA VAL A 32 -42.96 12.39 -21.80
C VAL A 32 -44.01 11.69 -22.65
N SER A 33 -45.29 11.69 -22.23
CA SER A 33 -46.38 11.02 -22.96
C SER A 33 -46.71 11.63 -24.34
N SER A 34 -46.41 12.93 -24.52
CA SER A 34 -46.63 13.66 -25.77
C SER A 34 -45.52 13.46 -26.83
N MET A 35 -44.39 12.84 -26.50
CA MET A 35 -43.25 12.69 -27.41
C MET A 35 -43.40 11.49 -28.37
N PHE A 36 -44.29 10.55 -28.09
CA PHE A 36 -44.41 9.31 -28.90
C PHE A 36 -45.32 9.40 -30.09
N THR A 37 -45.91 10.55 -30.37
CA THR A 37 -46.92 10.71 -31.47
C THR A 37 -46.43 11.50 -32.68
N LYS A 38 -45.17 11.92 -32.76
CA LYS A 38 -44.63 12.71 -33.88
C LYS A 38 -43.45 12.04 -34.58
N SER A 39 -43.73 11.72 -35.87
CA SER A 39 -42.79 11.65 -37.03
C SER A 39 -41.51 10.80 -36.92
N ARG A 40 -41.21 10.00 -37.96
CA ARG A 40 -39.94 9.27 -38.20
C ARG A 40 -38.65 10.08 -37.99
N ARG A 41 -38.71 11.41 -38.02
CA ARG A 41 -37.59 12.29 -37.74
C ARG A 41 -37.17 12.29 -36.24
N ASP A 42 -38.16 12.19 -35.35
CA ASP A 42 -37.90 12.26 -33.89
C ASP A 42 -37.34 10.94 -33.38
N LEU A 43 -37.69 9.80 -34.03
CA LEU A 43 -37.10 8.49 -33.71
C LEU A 43 -35.62 8.42 -34.08
N ASN A 44 -35.23 9.07 -35.20
CA ASN A 44 -33.82 9.15 -35.60
C ASN A 44 -33.02 10.07 -34.67
N PHE A 45 -33.62 11.14 -34.14
CA PHE A 45 -32.95 12.01 -33.17
C PHE A 45 -32.73 11.30 -31.84
N LEU A 46 -33.72 10.53 -31.36
CA LEU A 46 -33.57 9.73 -30.14
C LEU A 46 -32.51 8.62 -30.31
N LEU A 47 -32.44 7.99 -31.48
CA LEU A 47 -31.41 6.99 -31.80
C LEU A 47 -30.01 7.60 -31.86
N VAL A 48 -29.87 8.81 -32.39
CA VAL A 48 -28.60 9.56 -32.44
C VAL A 48 -28.16 9.99 -31.03
N VAL A 49 -29.07 10.44 -30.16
CA VAL A 49 -28.75 10.79 -28.78
C VAL A 49 -28.38 9.55 -27.97
N VAL A 50 -29.05 8.41 -28.15
CA VAL A 50 -28.67 7.14 -27.51
C VAL A 50 -27.32 6.63 -28.04
N LEU A 51 -27.05 6.80 -29.35
CA LEU A 51 -25.75 6.45 -29.95
C LEU A 51 -24.62 7.37 -29.46
N LEU A 52 -24.89 8.67 -29.30
CA LEU A 52 -23.92 9.65 -28.75
C LEU A 52 -23.65 9.39 -27.26
N LEU A 53 -24.64 8.99 -26.48
CA LEU A 53 -24.46 8.58 -25.08
C LEU A 53 -23.74 7.22 -24.96
N ALA A 54 -23.85 6.35 -25.96
CA ALA A 54 -23.13 5.08 -26.01
C ALA A 54 -21.67 5.25 -26.49
N LEU A 55 -21.36 6.34 -27.22
CA LEU A 55 -19.99 6.64 -27.67
C LEU A 55 -19.16 7.35 -26.61
N ASP A 56 -19.78 7.91 -25.56
CA ASP A 56 -19.05 8.54 -24.43
C ASP A 56 -18.65 7.53 -23.34
N SER A 57 -19.06 6.28 -23.44
CA SER A 57 -18.43 5.17 -22.75
C SER A 57 -17.20 4.72 -23.54
N SER A 58 -16.23 5.60 -23.75
CA SER A 58 -14.89 5.18 -24.15
C SER A 58 -14.37 4.28 -23.03
N ALA A 59 -14.54 2.97 -23.19
CA ALA A 59 -13.80 1.99 -22.44
C ALA A 59 -12.33 2.43 -22.55
N ARG A 60 -11.77 3.00 -21.46
CA ARG A 60 -10.33 3.20 -21.34
C ARG A 60 -9.73 1.83 -21.67
N GLU A 61 -8.92 1.75 -22.72
CA GLU A 61 -8.06 0.58 -22.86
C GLU A 61 -7.40 0.37 -21.50
N PRO A 62 -7.38 -0.87 -20.97
CA PRO A 62 -6.65 -1.14 -19.74
C PRO A 62 -5.25 -0.59 -19.96
N ILE A 63 -4.83 0.33 -19.08
CA ILE A 63 -3.48 0.89 -19.09
C ILE A 63 -2.58 -0.33 -19.02
N LYS A 64 -1.97 -0.70 -20.16
CA LYS A 64 -0.97 -1.77 -20.17
C LYS A 64 0.12 -1.27 -19.26
N SER A 65 0.22 -1.87 -18.08
CA SER A 65 1.41 -1.73 -17.26
C SER A 65 2.59 -1.91 -18.18
N PRO A 66 3.58 -1.00 -18.22
CA PRO A 66 4.78 -1.24 -19.01
C PRO A 66 5.26 -2.65 -18.61
N PRO A 67 5.70 -3.47 -19.59
CA PRO A 67 6.19 -4.80 -19.26
C PRO A 67 7.19 -4.64 -18.13
N PRO A 68 7.16 -5.49 -17.09
CA PRO A 68 8.09 -5.39 -16.00
C PRO A 68 9.48 -5.35 -16.62
N ILE A 69 10.18 -4.25 -16.41
CA ILE A 69 11.60 -4.17 -16.74
C ILE A 69 12.22 -5.15 -15.75
N HIS A 70 12.43 -6.41 -16.17
CA HIS A 70 13.18 -7.41 -15.42
C HIS A 70 14.67 -7.01 -15.40
N ALA A 71 14.96 -5.79 -14.98
CA ALA A 71 16.26 -5.46 -14.48
C ALA A 71 16.45 -6.37 -13.26
N LYS A 72 17.58 -7.07 -13.23
CA LYS A 72 17.93 -7.95 -12.10
C LYS A 72 17.72 -7.17 -10.80
N ILE A 73 16.77 -7.59 -9.98
CA ILE A 73 16.53 -7.04 -8.65
C ILE A 73 17.87 -7.05 -7.91
N VAL A 74 18.32 -5.88 -7.49
CA VAL A 74 19.58 -5.72 -6.74
C VAL A 74 19.23 -5.31 -5.33
N ARG A 75 19.47 -6.17 -4.37
CA ARG A 75 19.20 -5.89 -2.97
C ARG A 75 20.47 -5.44 -2.23
N ALA A 76 20.29 -4.86 -1.07
CA ALA A 76 21.39 -4.34 -0.28
C ALA A 76 22.48 -5.39 0.03
N ARG A 77 22.10 -6.64 0.28
CA ARG A 77 23.06 -7.75 0.49
C ARG A 77 23.86 -8.11 -0.76
N ASP A 78 23.30 -7.91 -1.97
CA ASP A 78 24.04 -8.09 -3.22
C ASP A 78 25.15 -7.05 -3.39
N LEU A 79 24.98 -5.89 -2.77
CA LEU A 79 26.00 -4.85 -2.66
C LEU A 79 27.01 -5.11 -1.51
N ARG A 80 26.87 -6.25 -0.81
CA ARG A 80 27.68 -6.67 0.34
C ARG A 80 27.59 -5.70 1.52
N ILE A 81 26.43 -5.07 1.70
CA ILE A 81 26.15 -4.28 2.90
C ILE A 81 25.91 -5.25 4.06
N PRO A 82 26.63 -5.10 5.18
CA PRO A 82 26.47 -5.99 6.33
C PRO A 82 25.19 -5.60 7.11
N PHE A 83 24.39 -6.61 7.44
CA PHE A 83 23.24 -6.47 8.33
C PHE A 83 23.27 -7.58 9.37
N GLU A 84 22.84 -7.26 10.57
CA GLU A 84 22.71 -8.19 11.69
C GLU A 84 21.54 -9.18 11.48
N GLY A 85 21.64 -10.30 12.15
CA GLY A 85 20.61 -11.35 12.17
C GLY A 85 20.61 -12.23 10.93
N THR A 86 19.91 -13.35 11.01
CA THR A 86 19.79 -14.35 9.95
C THR A 86 18.52 -14.04 9.11
N PRO A 87 18.65 -13.73 7.81
CA PRO A 87 17.48 -13.51 6.97
C PRO A 87 16.68 -14.80 6.78
N GLY A 88 15.38 -14.68 6.53
CA GLY A 88 14.56 -15.75 6.01
C GLY A 88 14.95 -16.12 4.57
N LYS A 89 14.28 -17.10 4.00
CA LYS A 89 14.61 -17.66 2.66
C LYS A 89 14.53 -16.60 1.55
N LEU A 90 13.50 -15.75 1.58
CA LEU A 90 13.26 -14.68 0.62
C LEU A 90 13.83 -13.34 1.10
N ASN A 91 14.13 -13.26 2.39
CA ASN A 91 14.45 -12.00 3.09
C ASN A 91 13.37 -10.93 2.84
N ALA A 92 12.10 -11.32 2.89
CA ALA A 92 10.93 -10.49 2.63
C ALA A 92 9.82 -10.77 3.66
N ILE A 93 8.85 -9.88 3.78
CA ILE A 93 7.70 -10.07 4.69
C ILE A 93 6.93 -11.36 4.36
N THR A 94 6.96 -11.80 3.11
CA THR A 94 6.36 -13.05 2.63
C THR A 94 7.07 -14.33 3.09
N ASP A 95 8.17 -14.22 3.84
CA ASP A 95 8.71 -15.35 4.61
C ASP A 95 7.81 -15.71 5.81
N VAL A 96 6.94 -14.79 6.24
CA VAL A 96 5.91 -15.10 7.25
C VAL A 96 4.79 -15.88 6.58
N PRO A 97 4.50 -17.11 7.04
CA PRO A 97 3.52 -17.97 6.38
C PRO A 97 2.13 -17.31 6.28
N GLY A 98 1.54 -17.39 5.09
CA GLY A 98 0.22 -16.85 4.78
C GLY A 98 0.21 -15.42 4.30
N VAL A 99 1.29 -14.65 4.46
CA VAL A 99 1.33 -13.26 3.99
C VAL A 99 1.47 -13.20 2.47
N GLU A 100 0.58 -12.43 1.84
CA GLU A 100 0.58 -12.17 0.40
C GLU A 100 0.62 -10.66 0.13
N ILE A 101 1.33 -10.28 -0.94
CA ILE A 101 1.49 -8.88 -1.37
C ILE A 101 1.08 -8.74 -2.84
N GLY A 102 0.36 -7.67 -3.15
CA GLY A 102 0.03 -7.31 -4.53
C GLY A 102 0.18 -5.83 -4.81
N TYR A 103 0.34 -5.50 -6.10
CA TYR A 103 0.63 -4.14 -6.53
C TYR A 103 -0.22 -3.72 -7.72
N THR A 104 -0.55 -2.43 -7.75
CA THR A 104 -0.94 -1.72 -8.97
C THR A 104 -0.06 -0.48 -9.12
N THR A 105 0.74 -0.42 -10.18
CA THR A 105 1.66 0.68 -10.46
C THR A 105 1.09 1.55 -11.57
N LEU A 106 0.94 2.85 -11.31
CA LEU A 106 0.38 3.82 -12.25
C LEU A 106 1.47 4.81 -12.68
N ILE A 107 1.95 4.67 -13.91
CA ILE A 107 2.96 5.54 -14.52
C ILE A 107 2.45 5.97 -15.89
N SER A 108 2.22 7.29 -16.08
CA SER A 108 1.82 7.84 -17.38
C SER A 108 2.14 9.32 -17.49
N GLY A 109 2.21 9.85 -18.70
CA GLY A 109 2.44 11.24 -19.00
C GLY A 109 3.84 11.75 -18.64
N GLU A 110 4.22 12.87 -19.25
CA GLU A 110 5.49 13.56 -19.05
C GLU A 110 5.28 15.10 -19.15
N GLY A 111 6.27 15.87 -18.71
CA GLY A 111 6.30 17.32 -18.86
C GLY A 111 5.56 18.07 -17.76
N LYS A 112 4.86 19.16 -18.14
CA LYS A 112 4.22 20.07 -17.22
C LYS A 112 2.99 19.43 -16.56
N LEU A 113 2.75 19.75 -15.29
CA LEU A 113 1.56 19.34 -14.57
C LEU A 113 0.28 19.91 -15.22
N GLU A 114 -0.64 19.01 -15.53
CA GLU A 114 -2.04 19.33 -15.81
C GLU A 114 -2.92 18.48 -14.89
N VAL A 115 -3.54 19.12 -13.90
CA VAL A 115 -4.37 18.42 -12.89
C VAL A 115 -5.46 17.59 -13.58
N GLY A 116 -5.56 16.31 -13.22
CA GLY A 116 -6.47 15.33 -13.82
C GLY A 116 -5.93 14.63 -15.06
N LYS A 117 -4.78 15.07 -15.62
CA LYS A 117 -4.12 14.42 -16.77
C LYS A 117 -2.75 13.83 -16.42
N GLY A 118 -2.06 14.42 -15.46
CA GLY A 118 -0.74 13.95 -15.04
C GLY A 118 0.37 14.98 -15.21
N PRO A 119 1.64 14.56 -15.18
CA PRO A 119 2.18 13.17 -15.10
C PRO A 119 1.78 12.40 -13.84
N VAL A 120 1.52 11.09 -14.01
CA VAL A 120 1.12 10.17 -12.95
C VAL A 120 2.30 9.31 -12.52
N ARG A 121 2.61 9.28 -11.23
CA ARG A 121 3.65 8.46 -10.59
C ARG A 121 3.16 8.02 -9.23
N THR A 122 2.24 7.05 -9.20
CA THR A 122 1.53 6.60 -8.00
C THR A 122 1.18 5.11 -8.11
N GLY A 123 0.41 4.61 -7.17
CA GLY A 123 -0.09 3.24 -7.20
C GLY A 123 -0.69 2.79 -5.88
N VAL A 124 -0.90 1.48 -5.80
CA VAL A 124 -1.52 0.81 -4.66
C VAL A 124 -0.71 -0.44 -4.31
N THR A 125 -0.44 -0.63 -3.03
CA THR A 125 0.11 -1.87 -2.47
C THR A 125 -0.95 -2.49 -1.57
N ALA A 126 -1.24 -3.77 -1.74
CA ALA A 126 -2.13 -4.55 -0.89
C ALA A 126 -1.34 -5.62 -0.13
N ILE A 127 -1.66 -5.81 1.15
CA ILE A 127 -1.06 -6.82 2.04
C ILE A 127 -2.20 -7.63 2.65
N LEU A 128 -2.22 -8.93 2.39
CA LEU A 128 -3.19 -9.87 2.95
C LEU A 128 -2.49 -10.66 4.06
N PRO A 129 -2.85 -10.47 5.34
CA PRO A 129 -2.16 -11.12 6.47
C PRO A 129 -2.22 -12.64 6.45
N ARG A 130 -3.32 -13.21 5.93
CA ARG A 130 -3.55 -14.66 5.80
C ARG A 130 -3.81 -15.10 4.35
N GLY A 131 -3.42 -14.27 3.37
CA GLY A 131 -3.64 -14.53 1.95
C GLY A 131 -5.12 -14.62 1.56
N HIS A 132 -5.37 -14.98 0.31
CA HIS A 132 -6.73 -15.11 -0.23
C HIS A 132 -7.53 -16.24 0.44
N ALA A 133 -6.88 -17.32 0.83
CA ALA A 133 -7.56 -18.48 1.39
C ALA A 133 -8.24 -18.20 2.74
N SER A 134 -7.75 -17.23 3.49
CA SER A 134 -8.19 -16.96 4.86
C SER A 134 -8.28 -15.45 5.16
N PHE A 135 -8.56 -14.61 4.16
CA PHE A 135 -8.60 -13.15 4.32
C PHE A 135 -9.68 -12.68 5.30
N ASN A 136 -10.69 -13.51 5.60
CA ASN A 136 -11.76 -13.22 6.56
C ASN A 136 -11.45 -13.71 7.98
N ASP A 137 -10.32 -14.39 8.22
CA ASP A 137 -9.87 -14.77 9.56
C ASP A 137 -9.00 -13.65 10.14
N PRO A 138 -9.52 -12.84 11.10
CA PRO A 138 -8.78 -11.74 11.69
C PRO A 138 -7.48 -12.19 12.35
N VAL A 139 -6.49 -11.32 12.36
CA VAL A 139 -5.22 -11.55 13.04
C VAL A 139 -5.07 -10.63 14.24
N TYR A 140 -4.45 -11.09 15.32
CA TYR A 140 -4.05 -10.18 16.39
C TYR A 140 -3.11 -9.10 15.82
N ALA A 141 -3.35 -7.85 16.20
CA ALA A 141 -2.57 -6.72 15.74
C ALA A 141 -2.35 -5.65 16.82
N GLY A 142 -1.39 -4.77 16.57
CA GLY A 142 -1.13 -3.60 17.40
C GLY A 142 -0.60 -2.44 16.56
N PHE A 143 -1.14 -1.26 16.78
CA PHE A 143 -0.81 -0.02 16.08
C PHE A 143 0.08 0.89 16.94
N PHE A 144 0.96 1.65 16.28
CA PHE A 144 1.78 2.69 16.92
C PHE A 144 2.00 3.86 15.95
N SER A 145 1.63 5.06 16.40
CA SER A 145 1.95 6.32 15.74
C SER A 145 3.22 6.90 16.37
N LEU A 146 4.29 7.04 15.59
CA LEU A 146 5.50 7.77 16.01
C LEU A 146 5.30 9.27 15.75
N ASN A 147 4.82 9.61 14.56
CA ASN A 147 4.45 10.93 14.11
C ASN A 147 3.09 10.89 13.40
N GLY A 148 2.20 11.79 13.75
CA GLY A 148 0.80 11.75 13.32
C GLY A 148 0.45 12.59 12.09
N ASN A 149 1.42 13.14 11.35
CA ASN A 149 1.15 13.89 10.12
C ASN A 149 0.94 12.98 8.91
N GLY A 150 0.01 12.04 9.05
CA GLY A 150 -0.36 11.04 8.05
C GLY A 150 -1.65 10.35 8.43
N GLU A 151 -2.15 9.48 7.56
CA GLU A 151 -3.38 8.77 7.77
C GLU A 151 -3.19 7.24 7.69
N MET A 152 -3.78 6.55 8.66
CA MET A 152 -4.00 5.10 8.66
C MET A 152 -5.39 4.84 9.23
N THR A 153 -6.34 4.49 8.38
CA THR A 153 -7.73 4.24 8.76
C THR A 153 -7.86 2.95 9.56
N GLY A 154 -8.97 2.78 10.27
CA GLY A 154 -9.28 1.53 11.02
C GLY A 154 -8.47 1.31 12.30
N THR A 155 -7.46 2.13 12.58
CA THR A 155 -6.54 1.94 13.72
C THR A 155 -7.20 2.09 15.09
N ALA A 156 -8.26 2.88 15.20
CA ALA A 156 -9.04 2.98 16.45
C ALA A 156 -9.65 1.63 16.82
N TRP A 157 -10.16 0.88 15.85
CA TRP A 157 -10.70 -0.46 16.08
C TRP A 157 -9.60 -1.48 16.35
N VAL A 158 -8.47 -1.40 15.66
CA VAL A 158 -7.29 -2.25 15.95
C VAL A 158 -6.83 -2.05 17.42
N ASP A 159 -6.77 -0.81 17.90
CA ASP A 159 -6.38 -0.52 19.29
C ASP A 159 -7.44 -1.00 20.32
N GLU A 160 -8.72 -0.93 19.99
CA GLU A 160 -9.82 -1.34 20.85
C GLU A 160 -10.00 -2.87 20.89
N SER A 161 -10.10 -3.50 19.72
CA SER A 161 -10.38 -4.94 19.60
C SER A 161 -9.14 -5.80 19.72
N GLY A 162 -7.97 -5.28 19.38
CA GLY A 162 -6.75 -6.06 19.23
C GLY A 162 -6.67 -6.85 17.91
N PHE A 163 -7.61 -6.64 16.99
CA PHE A 163 -7.68 -7.37 15.73
C PHE A 163 -7.51 -6.46 14.51
N LEU A 164 -6.81 -6.99 13.52
CA LEU A 164 -6.82 -6.50 12.14
C LEU A 164 -7.76 -7.40 11.32
N GLU A 165 -8.81 -6.81 10.77
CA GLU A 165 -9.87 -7.50 10.03
C GLU A 165 -9.75 -7.26 8.53
N GLY A 166 -9.05 -8.14 7.82
CA GLY A 166 -8.87 -8.08 6.38
C GLY A 166 -7.54 -7.48 5.93
N PRO A 167 -7.44 -7.03 4.67
CA PRO A 167 -6.20 -6.54 4.10
C PRO A 167 -5.79 -5.16 4.61
N ILE A 168 -4.48 -4.88 4.53
CA ILE A 168 -3.91 -3.53 4.63
C ILE A 168 -3.67 -3.02 3.20
N VAL A 169 -4.01 -1.76 2.94
CA VAL A 169 -3.70 -1.09 1.66
C VAL A 169 -2.86 0.15 1.92
N ILE A 170 -1.84 0.38 1.09
CA ILE A 170 -0.99 1.57 1.17
C ILE A 170 -0.99 2.25 -0.20
N THR A 171 -1.24 3.57 -0.23
CA THR A 171 -1.33 4.36 -1.46
C THR A 171 -0.79 5.78 -1.23
N ASN A 172 -1.26 6.78 -2.00
CA ASN A 172 -0.93 8.18 -1.75
C ASN A 172 -1.98 8.87 -0.87
N THR A 173 -1.62 10.02 -0.31
CA THR A 173 -2.42 10.79 0.65
C THR A 173 -3.86 11.06 0.19
N HIS A 174 -4.06 11.46 -1.07
CA HIS A 174 -5.39 11.83 -1.56
C HIS A 174 -6.23 10.63 -2.04
N SER A 175 -5.66 9.42 -2.02
CA SER A 175 -6.34 8.21 -2.48
C SER A 175 -6.81 7.31 -1.33
N VAL A 176 -6.59 7.68 -0.06
CA VAL A 176 -7.03 6.89 1.11
C VAL A 176 -8.53 6.62 1.07
N GLY A 177 -9.34 7.65 0.78
CA GLY A 177 -10.79 7.52 0.74
C GLY A 177 -11.28 6.49 -0.28
N VAL A 178 -10.85 6.62 -1.54
CA VAL A 178 -11.23 5.68 -2.62
C VAL A 178 -10.70 4.27 -2.34
N ALA A 179 -9.50 4.14 -1.80
CA ALA A 179 -8.93 2.83 -1.47
C ALA A 179 -9.71 2.15 -0.33
N ARG A 180 -10.11 2.90 0.70
CA ARG A 180 -10.93 2.38 1.78
C ARG A 180 -12.28 1.85 1.29
N ASP A 181 -12.98 2.62 0.49
CA ASP A 181 -14.28 2.22 -0.09
C ASP A 181 -14.12 1.02 -1.03
N ALA A 182 -13.04 0.98 -1.81
CA ALA A 182 -12.73 -0.14 -2.70
C ALA A 182 -12.45 -1.45 -1.94
N VAL A 183 -11.75 -1.42 -0.80
CA VAL A 183 -11.54 -2.61 0.06
C VAL A 183 -12.88 -3.14 0.57
N ILE A 184 -13.80 -2.27 1.01
CA ILE A 184 -15.13 -2.70 1.46
C ILE A 184 -15.90 -3.36 0.30
N ALA A 185 -15.90 -2.72 -0.88
CA ALA A 185 -16.56 -3.25 -2.06
C ALA A 185 -15.96 -4.59 -2.51
N TRP A 186 -14.64 -4.77 -2.42
CA TRP A 186 -13.95 -6.02 -2.70
C TRP A 186 -14.40 -7.13 -1.73
N ARG A 187 -14.44 -6.87 -0.43
CA ARG A 187 -14.93 -7.83 0.58
C ARG A 187 -16.38 -8.24 0.34
N VAL A 188 -17.25 -7.30 -0.04
CA VAL A 188 -18.65 -7.59 -0.42
C VAL A 188 -18.70 -8.54 -1.62
N LYS A 189 -17.85 -8.33 -2.65
CA LYS A 189 -17.79 -9.20 -3.84
C LYS A 189 -17.30 -10.62 -3.52
N GLN A 190 -16.46 -10.78 -2.49
CA GLN A 190 -15.96 -12.10 -2.08
C GLN A 190 -17.03 -12.96 -1.37
N GLY A 191 -18.27 -12.48 -1.24
CA GLY A 191 -19.40 -13.28 -0.73
C GLY A 191 -19.46 -13.43 0.79
N THR A 192 -18.70 -12.66 1.54
CA THR A 192 -19.00 -12.42 2.96
C THR A 192 -20.39 -11.81 3.03
N ASP A 193 -21.22 -12.21 4.00
CA ASP A 193 -22.62 -11.80 4.15
C ASP A 193 -22.85 -10.35 3.64
N SER A 194 -23.21 -10.25 2.36
CA SER A 194 -23.26 -8.98 1.62
C SER A 194 -24.32 -8.02 2.12
N GLN A 195 -25.26 -8.50 2.96
CA GLN A 195 -26.35 -7.69 3.50
C GLN A 195 -25.96 -7.00 4.80
N THR A 196 -25.05 -7.56 5.57
CA THR A 196 -24.71 -7.09 6.93
C THR A 196 -23.22 -6.88 7.14
N LEU A 197 -22.38 -7.00 6.09
CA LEU A 197 -20.93 -6.78 6.20
C LEU A 197 -20.64 -5.41 6.83
N TRP A 198 -20.01 -5.44 7.99
CA TRP A 198 -19.41 -4.28 8.62
C TRP A 198 -17.88 -4.42 8.53
N SER A 199 -17.19 -3.35 8.15
CA SER A 199 -15.75 -3.37 7.95
C SER A 199 -15.12 -1.99 8.17
N LEU A 200 -14.00 -1.96 8.89
CA LEU A 200 -13.14 -0.80 9.08
C LEU A 200 -11.73 -1.10 8.51
N PRO A 201 -11.56 -1.03 7.18
CA PRO A 201 -10.29 -1.37 6.55
C PRO A 201 -9.13 -0.50 7.03
N VAL A 202 -7.93 -1.08 7.09
CA VAL A 202 -6.69 -0.36 7.31
C VAL A 202 -6.15 0.10 5.97
N VAL A 203 -6.22 1.40 5.72
CA VAL A 203 -5.65 2.06 4.53
C VAL A 203 -4.72 3.17 5.00
N ALA A 204 -3.48 3.14 4.53
CA ALA A 204 -2.43 4.08 4.91
C ALA A 204 -1.85 4.79 3.68
N GLU A 205 -1.05 5.84 3.92
CA GLU A 205 -0.57 6.66 2.83
C GLU A 205 0.82 7.25 3.09
N THR A 206 1.49 7.63 1.98
CA THR A 206 2.59 8.59 1.96
C THR A 206 2.43 9.55 0.78
N TRP A 207 2.91 10.79 0.94
CA TRP A 207 2.72 11.85 -0.06
C TRP A 207 3.65 11.71 -1.28
N ASP A 208 3.07 11.65 -2.49
CA ASP A 208 3.81 11.50 -3.75
C ASP A 208 3.81 12.76 -4.63
N GLY A 209 3.21 13.86 -4.16
CA GLY A 209 2.92 15.05 -4.96
C GLY A 209 4.13 15.79 -5.54
N TRP A 210 5.39 15.39 -5.27
CA TRP A 210 6.55 15.94 -5.96
C TRP A 210 6.72 15.40 -7.38
N LEU A 211 6.45 14.12 -7.58
CA LEU A 211 6.56 13.43 -8.87
C LEU A 211 5.21 13.21 -9.54
N ASN A 212 4.13 13.16 -8.77
CA ASN A 212 2.79 12.78 -9.17
C ASN A 212 1.83 13.97 -9.25
N ASP A 213 0.87 13.91 -10.16
CA ASP A 213 -0.36 14.71 -10.13
C ASP A 213 -1.29 14.18 -9.03
N ILE A 214 -0.97 14.48 -7.77
CA ILE A 214 -1.71 13.96 -6.62
C ILE A 214 -3.16 14.47 -6.56
N ASN A 215 -3.40 15.69 -7.07
CA ASN A 215 -4.73 16.32 -7.11
C ASN A 215 -5.60 15.83 -8.29
N GLY A 216 -5.04 15.00 -9.18
CA GLY A 216 -5.77 14.40 -10.28
C GLY A 216 -6.58 13.17 -9.91
N PHE A 217 -6.45 12.66 -8.67
CA PHE A 217 -7.19 11.50 -8.16
C PHE A 217 -7.13 10.29 -9.10
N HIS A 218 -5.91 9.91 -9.50
CA HIS A 218 -5.68 8.90 -10.53
C HIS A 218 -5.94 7.47 -10.05
N VAL A 219 -5.81 7.18 -8.77
CA VAL A 219 -6.15 5.87 -8.20
C VAL A 219 -7.66 5.67 -8.23
N LYS A 220 -8.10 4.52 -8.77
CA LYS A 220 -9.51 4.14 -8.91
C LYS A 220 -9.78 2.85 -8.12
N PRO A 221 -11.06 2.50 -7.84
CA PRO A 221 -11.40 1.24 -7.16
C PRO A 221 -10.82 0.01 -7.85
N GLU A 222 -10.76 0.00 -9.19
CA GLU A 222 -10.22 -1.09 -10.00
C GLU A 222 -8.73 -1.32 -9.74
N ASP A 223 -7.97 -0.26 -9.48
CA ASP A 223 -6.55 -0.35 -9.17
C ASP A 223 -6.32 -1.03 -7.81
N VAL A 224 -7.20 -0.75 -6.86
CA VAL A 224 -7.18 -1.39 -5.53
C VAL A 224 -7.57 -2.86 -5.64
N TRP A 225 -8.62 -3.17 -6.40
CA TRP A 225 -9.05 -4.55 -6.63
C TRP A 225 -7.96 -5.35 -7.33
N HIS A 226 -7.31 -4.78 -8.35
CA HIS A 226 -6.20 -5.44 -9.04
C HIS A 226 -5.05 -5.76 -8.05
N ALA A 227 -4.66 -4.82 -7.20
CA ALA A 227 -3.62 -5.08 -6.20
C ALA A 227 -4.04 -6.18 -5.21
N LEU A 228 -5.31 -6.20 -4.78
CA LEU A 228 -5.86 -7.24 -3.91
C LEU A 228 -5.90 -8.60 -4.62
N ASP A 229 -6.45 -8.65 -5.84
CA ASP A 229 -6.67 -9.91 -6.59
C ASP A 229 -5.36 -10.55 -7.07
N THR A 230 -4.31 -9.76 -7.28
CA THR A 230 -2.98 -10.23 -7.72
C THR A 230 -2.00 -10.45 -6.57
N ALA A 231 -2.42 -10.27 -5.32
CA ALA A 231 -1.57 -10.53 -4.18
C ALA A 231 -1.11 -11.99 -4.14
N HIS A 232 0.16 -12.21 -3.84
CA HIS A 232 0.78 -13.53 -3.82
C HIS A 232 1.88 -13.63 -2.77
N GLY A 233 2.16 -14.84 -2.32
CA GLY A 233 3.33 -15.18 -1.52
C GLY A 233 4.58 -15.37 -2.40
N GLY A 234 5.71 -15.67 -1.77
CA GLY A 234 6.97 -15.86 -2.49
C GLY A 234 7.74 -14.54 -2.71
N PRO A 235 8.61 -14.47 -3.73
CA PRO A 235 9.37 -13.24 -4.03
C PRO A 235 8.43 -12.10 -4.39
N ILE A 236 8.72 -10.89 -3.88
CA ILE A 236 7.97 -9.66 -4.15
C ILE A 236 8.90 -8.57 -4.67
N GLU A 237 8.33 -7.61 -5.39
CA GLU A 237 9.06 -6.47 -5.94
C GLU A 237 9.27 -5.39 -4.86
N GLU A 238 10.36 -4.62 -5.00
CA GLU A 238 10.72 -3.49 -4.14
C GLU A 238 10.91 -2.21 -4.97
N GLY A 239 11.21 -1.10 -4.35
CA GLY A 239 11.45 0.17 -5.04
C GLY A 239 10.19 0.85 -5.55
N SER A 240 10.23 1.27 -6.81
CA SER A 240 9.18 2.11 -7.44
C SER A 240 8.00 1.30 -7.98
N VAL A 241 7.35 0.51 -7.11
CA VAL A 241 6.18 -0.31 -7.44
C VAL A 241 5.02 -0.01 -6.50
N GLY A 242 3.80 -0.22 -6.96
CA GLY A 242 2.60 0.01 -6.16
C GLY A 242 2.55 1.42 -5.56
N GLY A 243 2.16 1.53 -4.30
CA GLY A 243 2.17 2.78 -3.55
C GLY A 243 3.55 3.44 -3.43
N GLY A 244 4.64 2.66 -3.54
CA GLY A 244 6.02 3.16 -3.51
C GLY A 244 6.48 3.93 -4.75
N THR A 245 5.67 3.99 -5.80
CA THR A 245 6.06 4.52 -7.12
C THR A 245 6.58 5.96 -7.08
N GLY A 246 5.88 6.89 -6.46
CA GLY A 246 6.23 8.32 -6.43
C GLY A 246 7.10 8.74 -5.24
N MET A 247 7.60 7.81 -4.43
CA MET A 247 8.24 8.09 -3.14
C MET A 247 9.69 8.55 -3.25
N ILE A 248 10.10 9.37 -2.28
CA ILE A 248 11.44 9.96 -2.16
C ILE A 248 11.95 9.69 -0.74
N CYS A 249 13.09 8.99 -0.62
CA CYS A 249 13.68 8.65 0.67
C CYS A 249 15.11 9.17 0.76
N TYR A 250 15.40 9.94 1.80
CA TYR A 250 16.68 10.64 1.94
C TYR A 250 17.09 11.46 0.69
N GLU A 251 16.09 12.04 0.02
CA GLU A 251 16.26 12.80 -1.22
C GLU A 251 16.89 11.99 -2.38
N PHE A 252 16.89 10.67 -2.27
CA PHE A 252 17.02 9.71 -3.36
C PHE A 252 15.66 9.14 -3.74
N LYS A 253 15.56 8.45 -4.86
CA LYS A 253 14.35 7.71 -5.20
C LYS A 253 14.09 6.67 -4.11
N GLY A 254 12.96 6.85 -3.42
CA GLY A 254 12.41 5.95 -2.41
C GLY A 254 11.40 4.98 -3.00
N GLY A 255 10.69 4.28 -2.14
CA GLY A 255 9.69 3.29 -2.57
C GLY A 255 9.40 2.25 -1.51
N ASN A 256 8.99 1.07 -1.97
CA ASN A 256 8.73 -0.07 -1.11
C ASN A 256 10.03 -0.81 -0.80
N GLY A 257 10.14 -1.29 0.44
CA GLY A 257 11.24 -2.15 0.84
C GLY A 257 10.78 -3.22 1.82
N THR A 258 11.45 -4.37 1.78
CA THR A 258 11.13 -5.48 2.66
C THR A 258 12.37 -6.22 3.13
N ALA A 259 12.27 -6.87 4.27
CA ALA A 259 13.27 -7.81 4.79
C ALA A 259 12.62 -8.77 5.78
N SER A 260 13.34 -9.81 6.19
CA SER A 260 12.91 -10.71 7.26
C SER A 260 14.07 -11.20 8.12
N ARG A 261 13.74 -11.72 9.30
CA ARG A 261 14.68 -12.41 10.19
C ARG A 261 14.08 -13.70 10.72
N LYS A 262 14.88 -14.74 10.68
CA LYS A 262 14.62 -15.98 11.43
C LYS A 262 15.05 -15.76 12.87
N ILE A 263 14.15 -16.01 13.80
CA ILE A 263 14.35 -15.76 15.23
C ILE A 263 14.20 -17.09 15.98
N ASP A 264 15.27 -17.53 16.61
CA ASP A 264 15.27 -18.74 17.45
C ASP A 264 15.12 -18.34 18.92
N ILE A 265 14.10 -18.89 19.58
CA ILE A 265 13.76 -18.61 20.99
C ILE A 265 13.80 -19.93 21.76
N SER A 266 14.54 -19.94 22.88
CA SER A 266 14.59 -21.07 23.81
C SER A 266 14.09 -20.65 25.20
N ALA A 267 13.32 -21.51 25.85
CA ALA A 267 12.82 -21.27 27.21
C ALA A 267 13.95 -21.33 28.27
N SER A 268 15.04 -22.05 27.98
CA SER A 268 16.24 -22.14 28.80
C SER A 268 17.45 -22.51 27.92
N LYS A 269 18.65 -22.49 28.50
CA LYS A 269 19.88 -22.86 27.77
C LYS A 269 19.87 -24.31 27.25
N ASP A 270 19.16 -25.18 27.92
CA ASP A 270 19.14 -26.61 27.61
C ASP A 270 17.88 -27.01 26.81
N ALA A 271 16.93 -26.11 26.64
CA ALA A 271 15.72 -26.35 25.85
C ALA A 271 15.98 -26.16 24.36
N PRO A 272 15.43 -27.03 23.48
CA PRO A 272 15.55 -26.80 22.04
C PRO A 272 14.85 -25.52 21.64
N PRO A 273 15.47 -24.74 20.72
CA PRO A 273 14.86 -23.50 20.22
C PRO A 273 13.61 -23.81 19.39
N ARG A 274 12.64 -22.90 19.47
CA ARG A 274 11.57 -22.78 18.48
C ARG A 274 11.87 -21.60 17.58
N SER A 275 11.81 -21.82 16.28
CA SER A 275 12.08 -20.77 15.27
C SER A 275 10.80 -20.04 14.88
N PHE A 276 10.91 -18.73 14.74
CA PHE A 276 9.88 -17.85 14.23
C PHE A 276 10.45 -16.95 13.17
N VAL A 277 9.58 -16.29 12.40
CA VAL A 277 9.95 -15.29 11.41
C VAL A 277 9.37 -13.94 11.83
N VAL A 278 10.19 -12.88 11.69
CA VAL A 278 9.76 -11.49 11.71
C VAL A 278 10.03 -10.93 10.34
N GLY A 279 9.00 -10.44 9.66
CA GLY A 279 9.07 -9.75 8.37
C GLY A 279 8.61 -8.30 8.49
N VAL A 280 9.24 -7.40 7.74
CA VAL A 280 8.84 -6.00 7.62
C VAL A 280 8.65 -5.67 6.15
N PHE A 281 7.55 -5.00 5.85
CA PHE A 281 7.32 -4.26 4.61
C PHE A 281 7.15 -2.79 4.96
N LEU A 282 7.77 -1.89 4.20
CA LEU A 282 7.58 -0.46 4.40
C LEU A 282 7.51 0.32 3.09
N GLN A 283 6.77 1.42 3.11
CA GLN A 283 6.76 2.44 2.08
C GLN A 283 7.54 3.65 2.57
N ALA A 284 8.76 3.85 2.00
CA ALA A 284 9.74 4.83 2.46
C ALA A 284 9.63 6.14 1.66
N ASN A 285 9.21 7.20 2.33
CA ASN A 285 9.09 8.55 1.78
C ASN A 285 9.52 9.59 2.81
N PHE A 286 10.74 9.50 3.33
CA PHE A 286 11.19 10.31 4.47
C PHE A 286 12.69 10.63 4.41
N GLY A 287 13.12 11.50 5.30
CA GLY A 287 14.54 11.75 5.58
C GLY A 287 15.20 12.76 4.64
N ARG A 288 16.25 13.39 5.14
CA ARG A 288 17.08 14.32 4.39
C ARG A 288 18.41 13.69 4.00
N ARG A 289 18.95 14.07 2.86
CA ARG A 289 20.21 13.53 2.33
C ARG A 289 21.34 13.45 3.36
N PRO A 290 21.64 14.50 4.15
CA PRO A 290 22.76 14.46 5.10
C PRO A 290 22.57 13.48 6.26
N GLN A 291 21.33 13.06 6.53
CA GLN A 291 21.00 12.14 7.62
C GLN A 291 21.32 10.68 7.27
N LEU A 292 21.25 10.30 5.97
CA LEU A 292 21.36 8.89 5.57
C LEU A 292 22.63 8.22 6.09
N ILE A 293 22.43 7.21 6.92
CA ILE A 293 23.44 6.29 7.44
C ILE A 293 23.11 4.88 6.94
N ILE A 294 24.08 4.17 6.40
CA ILE A 294 23.96 2.76 6.01
C ILE A 294 25.10 1.99 6.65
N ALA A 295 24.76 0.99 7.46
CA ALA A 295 25.74 0.18 8.21
C ALA A 295 26.78 1.05 8.95
N GLY A 296 26.33 2.11 9.62
CA GLY A 296 27.19 3.05 10.37
C GLY A 296 27.95 4.06 9.50
N VAL A 297 27.90 3.98 8.18
CA VAL A 297 28.56 4.93 7.27
C VAL A 297 27.64 6.10 6.95
N PRO A 298 28.06 7.38 7.11
CA PRO A 298 27.26 8.54 6.77
C PRO A 298 27.23 8.75 5.24
N VAL A 299 26.51 7.88 4.55
CA VAL A 299 26.44 7.81 3.08
C VAL A 299 25.91 9.10 2.49
N GLY A 300 24.88 9.67 3.09
CA GLY A 300 24.26 10.90 2.60
C GLY A 300 25.19 12.11 2.57
N LYS A 301 26.17 12.17 3.50
CA LYS A 301 27.22 13.21 3.51
C LYS A 301 28.31 12.96 2.47
N LYS A 302 28.47 11.72 2.00
CA LYS A 302 29.55 11.29 1.09
C LYS A 302 29.11 11.12 -0.37
N ILE A 303 27.82 11.08 -0.61
CA ILE A 303 27.23 11.05 -1.96
C ILE A 303 26.48 12.36 -2.19
N PRO A 304 27.20 13.42 -2.60
CA PRO A 304 26.56 14.68 -2.99
C PRO A 304 25.70 14.42 -4.23
N GLY A 305 24.64 15.17 -4.38
CA GLY A 305 23.75 15.07 -5.52
C GLY A 305 22.77 16.23 -5.52
N GLN A 306 21.99 16.30 -6.57
CA GLN A 306 20.95 17.31 -6.68
C GLN A 306 19.88 16.98 -5.64
N VAL A 307 19.79 17.83 -4.62
CA VAL A 307 18.75 17.78 -3.60
C VAL A 307 17.54 18.46 -4.19
N TYR A 308 16.38 17.77 -4.22
CA TYR A 308 15.16 18.48 -4.57
C TYR A 308 14.88 19.52 -3.49
N LYS A 309 14.64 20.77 -3.92
CA LYS A 309 14.23 21.84 -3.00
C LYS A 309 12.72 21.82 -2.95
N SER A 310 12.14 21.53 -1.78
CA SER A 310 10.76 21.92 -1.54
C SER A 310 10.65 23.43 -1.75
N ALA A 311 9.67 23.88 -2.52
CA ALA A 311 9.43 25.31 -2.77
C ALA A 311 9.13 26.09 -1.47
N SER A 312 8.83 25.39 -0.37
CA SER A 312 8.54 25.95 0.95
C SER A 312 9.73 25.95 1.92
N ALA A 313 10.89 25.39 1.54
CA ALA A 313 12.04 25.34 2.43
C ALA A 313 12.82 26.67 2.38
N ASP A 314 12.70 27.48 3.40
CA ASP A 314 13.62 28.58 3.65
C ASP A 314 15.02 27.97 3.97
N PRO A 315 16.05 28.26 3.15
CA PRO A 315 17.38 27.72 3.35
C PRO A 315 18.01 28.13 4.70
N SER A 316 17.52 29.21 5.31
CA SER A 316 18.04 29.76 6.57
C SER A 316 17.56 29.00 7.82
N ILE A 317 16.48 28.21 7.70
CA ILE A 317 15.85 27.48 8.81
C ILE A 317 16.18 25.97 8.74
N GLY A 318 17.26 25.58 8.07
CA GLY A 318 17.64 24.17 7.93
C GLY A 318 16.42 23.33 7.57
N GLY A 319 15.96 23.41 6.33
CA GLY A 319 14.67 22.93 5.79
C GLY A 319 14.08 21.73 6.55
N GLU A 320 12.80 21.78 6.83
CA GLU A 320 12.08 20.73 7.57
C GLU A 320 12.20 19.38 6.87
N GLU A 321 12.37 18.31 7.64
CA GLU A 321 12.18 16.94 7.16
C GLU A 321 10.71 16.76 6.90
N SER A 322 10.33 16.69 5.62
CA SER A 322 8.97 16.37 5.21
C SER A 322 8.94 14.95 4.65
N GLY A 323 7.91 14.20 4.98
CA GLY A 323 7.78 12.86 4.45
C GLY A 323 6.84 12.01 5.27
N SER A 324 6.91 10.71 5.08
CA SER A 324 6.11 9.72 5.82
C SER A 324 6.76 8.35 5.71
N CYS A 325 6.51 7.49 6.69
CA CYS A 325 6.86 6.08 6.62
C CYS A 325 5.68 5.24 7.10
N ILE A 326 5.16 4.42 6.21
CA ILE A 326 4.24 3.37 6.61
C ILE A 326 5.02 2.07 6.72
N ALA A 327 4.95 1.40 7.89
CA ALA A 327 5.57 0.11 8.07
C ALA A 327 4.58 -0.94 8.61
N VAL A 328 4.66 -2.13 8.03
CA VAL A 328 3.90 -3.30 8.40
C VAL A 328 4.86 -4.37 8.87
N VAL A 329 4.71 -4.82 10.11
CA VAL A 329 5.46 -5.92 10.71
C VAL A 329 4.58 -7.16 10.77
N ALA A 330 5.04 -8.24 10.19
CA ALA A 330 4.38 -9.54 10.29
C ALA A 330 5.25 -10.54 11.08
N THR A 331 4.62 -11.47 11.78
CA THR A 331 5.30 -12.59 12.41
C THR A 331 4.38 -13.80 12.52
N ASP A 332 4.96 -15.00 12.53
CA ASP A 332 4.29 -16.26 12.90
C ASP A 332 4.47 -16.60 14.40
N ALA A 333 5.18 -15.76 15.16
CA ALA A 333 5.27 -15.89 16.59
C ALA A 333 3.91 -15.63 17.25
N PRO A 334 3.46 -16.50 18.17
CA PRO A 334 2.18 -16.29 18.86
C PRO A 334 2.31 -15.13 19.86
N LEU A 335 1.77 -13.97 19.48
CA LEU A 335 1.83 -12.75 20.25
C LEU A 335 0.43 -12.16 20.46
N LEU A 336 0.21 -11.58 21.63
CA LEU A 336 -0.99 -10.83 21.97
C LEU A 336 -0.93 -9.39 21.43
N PRO A 337 -2.07 -8.70 21.28
CA PRO A 337 -2.12 -7.33 20.72
C PRO A 337 -1.17 -6.34 21.37
N ASN A 338 -1.06 -6.36 22.71
CA ASN A 338 -0.15 -5.49 23.44
C ASN A 338 1.34 -5.80 23.15
N GLN A 339 1.69 -7.06 22.87
CA GLN A 339 3.04 -7.47 22.47
C GLN A 339 3.32 -7.04 21.03
N LEU A 340 2.36 -7.15 20.13
CA LEU A 340 2.44 -6.68 18.75
C LEU A 340 2.60 -5.14 18.69
N LYS A 341 1.90 -4.39 19.53
CA LYS A 341 2.11 -2.95 19.68
C LYS A 341 3.55 -2.63 20.10
N ARG A 342 4.19 -3.48 20.92
CA ARG A 342 5.62 -3.34 21.27
C ARG A 342 6.54 -3.63 20.08
N LEU A 343 6.18 -4.57 19.19
CA LEU A 343 6.89 -4.78 17.93
C LEU A 343 6.78 -3.54 17.03
N ALA A 344 5.57 -3.03 16.80
CA ALA A 344 5.35 -1.83 15.99
C ALA A 344 6.22 -0.65 16.46
N ARG A 345 6.33 -0.43 17.77
CA ARG A 345 7.23 0.62 18.34
C ARG A 345 8.71 0.44 17.97
N ARG A 346 9.19 -0.78 17.72
CA ARG A 346 10.60 -1.05 17.39
C ARG A 346 10.97 -0.65 15.97
N VAL A 347 10.00 -0.46 15.09
CA VAL A 347 10.21 0.14 13.78
C VAL A 347 10.95 1.49 13.91
N SER A 348 10.55 2.33 14.87
CA SER A 348 11.22 3.62 15.16
C SER A 348 12.72 3.49 15.34
N LEU A 349 13.17 2.45 16.06
CA LEU A 349 14.61 2.22 16.31
C LEU A 349 15.34 1.76 15.04
N GLY A 350 14.67 0.96 14.19
CA GLY A 350 15.22 0.56 12.91
C GLY A 350 15.35 1.73 11.93
N LEU A 351 14.35 2.61 11.88
CA LEU A 351 14.40 3.85 11.13
C LEU A 351 15.54 4.76 11.62
N ALA A 352 15.70 4.93 12.95
CA ALA A 352 16.76 5.74 13.54
C ALA A 352 18.16 5.24 13.18
N ARG A 353 18.37 3.92 12.98
CA ARG A 353 19.64 3.37 12.49
C ARG A 353 20.00 3.87 11.09
N THR A 354 19.03 4.24 10.28
CA THR A 354 19.25 4.81 8.94
C THR A 354 19.46 6.33 8.96
N GLY A 355 19.35 6.96 10.15
CA GLY A 355 19.75 8.34 10.42
C GLY A 355 18.61 9.36 10.47
N THR A 356 17.37 8.99 10.18
CA THR A 356 16.21 9.90 10.34
C THR A 356 15.96 10.20 11.81
N ILE A 357 15.43 11.38 12.06
CA ILE A 357 14.93 11.82 13.37
C ILE A 357 13.38 11.83 13.40
N SER A 358 12.74 11.38 12.33
CA SER A 358 11.28 11.47 12.13
C SER A 358 10.80 12.90 12.36
N GLY A 359 11.16 13.81 11.43
CA GLY A 359 10.91 15.25 11.57
C GLY A 359 9.44 15.60 11.78
N ASN A 360 9.17 16.80 12.28
CA ASN A 360 7.85 17.26 12.72
C ASN A 360 6.72 17.09 11.67
N SER A 361 7.05 17.21 10.38
CA SER A 361 6.08 17.09 9.28
C SER A 361 5.98 15.67 8.69
N SER A 362 6.63 14.68 9.31
CA SER A 362 6.55 13.27 8.88
C SER A 362 5.29 12.59 9.43
N GLY A 363 4.70 11.69 8.65
CA GLY A 363 3.60 10.80 9.05
C GLY A 363 4.14 9.37 9.19
N ASP A 364 4.60 9.01 10.39
CA ASP A 364 5.26 7.72 10.64
C ASP A 364 4.32 6.81 11.43
N LEU A 365 3.63 5.92 10.72
CA LEU A 365 2.59 5.06 11.25
C LEU A 365 2.92 3.59 11.04
N PHE A 366 2.85 2.79 12.10
CA PHE A 366 3.29 1.40 12.09
C PHE A 366 2.23 0.46 12.63
N ILE A 367 2.05 -0.68 11.99
CA ILE A 367 1.17 -1.75 12.44
C ILE A 367 1.95 -3.06 12.47
N ALA A 368 1.72 -3.88 13.50
CA ALA A 368 2.27 -5.21 13.60
C ALA A 368 1.14 -6.23 13.76
N PHE A 369 1.26 -7.39 13.11
CA PHE A 369 0.30 -8.47 13.26
C PHE A 369 0.99 -9.84 13.36
N SER A 370 0.25 -10.82 13.91
CA SER A 370 0.70 -12.21 14.00
C SER A 370 -0.24 -13.13 13.24
N THR A 371 0.32 -14.00 12.39
CA THR A 371 -0.43 -15.06 11.70
C THR A 371 -0.66 -16.29 12.56
N ALA A 372 -0.15 -16.34 13.80
CA ALA A 372 -0.48 -17.36 14.77
C ALA A 372 -1.94 -17.25 15.26
N ASN A 373 -2.40 -18.25 16.00
CA ASN A 373 -3.74 -18.29 16.59
C ASN A 373 -4.87 -18.09 15.54
N PRO A 374 -5.01 -18.99 14.55
CA PRO A 374 -6.09 -18.90 13.58
C PRO A 374 -7.46 -19.11 14.25
N ASN A 375 -8.51 -18.51 13.65
CA ASN A 375 -9.92 -18.60 14.08
C ASN A 375 -10.20 -18.05 15.50
N VAL A 376 -9.25 -17.38 16.15
CA VAL A 376 -9.41 -16.89 17.53
C VAL A 376 -10.48 -15.80 17.67
N ALA A 377 -10.88 -15.17 16.58
CA ALA A 377 -11.97 -14.18 16.55
C ALA A 377 -13.34 -14.81 16.22
N SER A 378 -13.42 -16.12 15.96
CA SER A 378 -14.68 -16.78 15.64
C SER A 378 -15.60 -16.83 16.87
N ALA A 379 -16.90 -16.60 16.65
CA ALA A 379 -17.93 -16.72 17.67
C ALA A 379 -18.61 -18.13 17.70
N ASP A 380 -17.98 -19.13 17.08
CA ASP A 380 -18.46 -20.51 17.07
C ASP A 380 -18.26 -21.24 18.40
N GLN A 381 -17.38 -20.68 19.26
CA GLN A 381 -17.11 -21.17 20.61
C GLN A 381 -17.16 -20.00 21.63
N ILE A 382 -17.51 -20.33 22.88
CA ILE A 382 -17.55 -19.35 23.97
C ILE A 382 -16.13 -18.91 24.38
N THR A 383 -15.15 -19.79 24.23
CA THR A 383 -13.74 -19.55 24.58
C THR A 383 -12.82 -20.17 23.56
N HIS A 384 -11.67 -19.54 23.34
CA HIS A 384 -10.58 -20.06 22.50
C HIS A 384 -9.29 -20.19 23.31
N ASP A 385 -8.56 -21.28 23.10
CA ASP A 385 -7.20 -21.43 23.61
C ASP A 385 -6.25 -20.65 22.73
N VAL A 386 -5.48 -19.74 23.31
CA VAL A 386 -4.47 -18.95 22.60
C VAL A 386 -3.07 -19.28 23.08
N GLN A 387 -2.14 -19.43 22.15
CA GLN A 387 -0.72 -19.48 22.46
C GLN A 387 -0.16 -18.07 22.58
N THR A 388 0.79 -17.88 23.48
CA THR A 388 1.53 -16.63 23.62
C THR A 388 2.96 -16.88 24.10
N ILE A 389 3.90 -16.04 23.65
CA ILE A 389 5.28 -16.05 24.13
C ILE A 389 5.34 -15.21 25.42
N PRO A 390 5.98 -15.73 26.51
CA PRO A 390 6.22 -14.94 27.72
C PRO A 390 6.99 -13.66 27.42
N ASN A 391 6.66 -12.57 28.13
CA ASN A 391 7.32 -11.28 27.94
C ASN A 391 8.83 -11.32 28.08
N ASP A 392 9.34 -12.17 28.96
CA ASP A 392 10.80 -12.30 29.22
C ASP A 392 11.57 -12.93 28.05
N LEU A 393 10.85 -13.50 27.06
CA LEU A 393 11.42 -14.08 25.85
C LEU A 393 11.24 -13.20 24.60
N MET A 394 10.79 -11.98 24.76
CA MET A 394 10.45 -11.09 23.62
C MET A 394 11.67 -10.41 22.98
N ASP A 395 12.81 -10.26 23.69
CA ASP A 395 13.93 -9.46 23.21
C ASP A 395 14.47 -9.87 21.83
N PRO A 396 14.59 -11.17 21.48
CA PRO A 396 15.02 -11.57 20.14
C PRO A 396 14.05 -11.09 19.03
N LEU A 397 12.73 -11.09 19.28
CA LEU A 397 11.72 -10.59 18.34
C LEU A 397 11.82 -9.06 18.20
N LEU A 398 12.02 -8.35 19.32
CA LEU A 398 12.18 -6.90 19.32
C LEU A 398 13.43 -6.48 18.52
N ALA A 399 14.56 -7.17 18.74
CA ALA A 399 15.79 -6.97 17.97
C ALA A 399 15.59 -7.30 16.49
N GLY A 400 14.87 -8.39 16.19
CA GLY A 400 14.50 -8.77 14.83
C GLY A 400 13.79 -7.67 14.07
N VAL A 401 12.81 -6.99 14.68
CA VAL A 401 12.12 -5.85 14.03
C VAL A 401 13.09 -4.71 13.70
N VAL A 402 13.97 -4.35 14.63
CA VAL A 402 14.96 -3.27 14.42
C VAL A 402 15.85 -3.59 13.21
N GLN A 403 16.44 -4.79 13.20
CA GLN A 403 17.34 -5.26 12.14
C GLN A 403 16.62 -5.36 10.77
N THR A 404 15.39 -5.86 10.79
CA THR A 404 14.59 -6.02 9.58
C THR A 404 14.19 -4.67 8.99
N THR A 405 13.80 -3.72 9.85
CA THR A 405 13.42 -2.37 9.42
C THR A 405 14.60 -1.63 8.79
N GLU A 406 15.78 -1.68 9.43
CA GLU A 406 17.00 -1.08 8.87
C GLU A 406 17.30 -1.59 7.47
N GLU A 407 17.26 -2.92 7.27
CA GLU A 407 17.52 -3.52 5.96
C GLU A 407 16.43 -3.18 4.94
N ALA A 408 15.15 -3.18 5.33
CA ALA A 408 14.03 -2.84 4.45
C ALA A 408 14.15 -1.40 3.90
N VAL A 409 14.56 -0.42 4.72
CA VAL A 409 14.81 0.95 4.27
C VAL A 409 15.93 0.98 3.22
N VAL A 410 17.02 0.26 3.46
CA VAL A 410 18.15 0.24 2.51
C VAL A 410 17.76 -0.47 1.21
N ASN A 411 16.94 -1.54 1.28
CA ASN A 411 16.42 -2.22 0.10
C ASN A 411 15.53 -1.27 -0.73
N ALA A 412 14.64 -0.49 -0.10
CA ALA A 412 13.80 0.51 -0.77
C ALA A 412 14.62 1.54 -1.56
N LEU A 413 15.83 1.87 -1.10
CA LEU A 413 16.75 2.79 -1.78
C LEU A 413 17.54 2.12 -2.90
N VAL A 414 17.98 0.86 -2.66
CA VAL A 414 18.90 0.15 -3.57
C VAL A 414 18.15 -0.43 -4.75
N ASP A 415 16.97 -1.03 -4.57
CA ASP A 415 16.19 -1.59 -5.66
C ASP A 415 15.37 -0.51 -6.38
N ASN A 416 16.06 0.50 -6.86
CA ASN A 416 15.43 1.66 -7.48
C ASN A 416 16.21 2.21 -8.67
N HIS A 417 15.52 3.00 -9.49
CA HIS A 417 16.09 3.75 -10.61
C HIS A 417 15.60 5.20 -10.57
N SER A 418 16.35 6.11 -11.20
CA SER A 418 15.98 7.52 -11.26
C SER A 418 14.64 7.69 -11.97
N MET A 419 13.81 8.59 -11.47
CA MET A 419 12.47 8.83 -12.00
C MET A 419 12.24 10.32 -12.27
N THR A 420 11.60 10.61 -13.41
CA THR A 420 11.09 11.93 -13.76
C THR A 420 9.56 11.94 -13.66
N GLY A 421 9.00 12.93 -13.00
CA GLY A 421 7.56 13.12 -12.82
C GLY A 421 7.07 14.47 -13.37
N ARG A 422 6.02 15.02 -12.76
CA ARG A 422 5.41 16.28 -13.16
C ARG A 422 6.44 17.42 -13.20
N ASP A 423 6.21 18.39 -14.06
CA ASP A 423 7.05 19.61 -14.24
C ASP A 423 8.54 19.27 -14.51
N ASN A 424 8.82 18.08 -15.06
CA ASN A 424 10.16 17.53 -15.25
C ASN A 424 10.97 17.40 -13.94
N HIS A 425 10.31 17.33 -12.80
CA HIS A 425 10.95 17.04 -11.53
C HIS A 425 11.63 15.67 -11.61
N ARG A 426 12.94 15.62 -11.38
CA ARG A 426 13.72 14.40 -11.43
C ARG A 426 14.31 14.06 -10.06
N VAL A 427 14.18 12.80 -9.67
CA VAL A 427 14.78 12.25 -8.45
C VAL A 427 15.73 11.13 -8.84
N GLU A 428 16.97 11.25 -8.40
CA GLU A 428 18.02 10.27 -8.72
C GLU A 428 17.97 9.07 -7.79
N ALA A 429 18.24 7.88 -8.34
CA ALA A 429 18.46 6.68 -7.54
C ALA A 429 19.78 6.77 -6.75
N LEU A 430 19.88 5.99 -5.67
CA LEU A 430 21.12 5.83 -4.91
C LEU A 430 22.17 5.14 -5.81
N PRO A 431 23.31 5.77 -6.12
CA PRO A 431 24.29 5.22 -7.06
C PRO A 431 25.04 4.03 -6.44
N HIS A 432 24.82 2.83 -6.97
CA HIS A 432 25.36 1.56 -6.44
C HIS A 432 26.88 1.52 -6.39
N ASP A 433 27.57 2.03 -7.42
CA ASP A 433 29.04 1.98 -7.46
C ASP A 433 29.67 2.84 -6.35
N ARG A 434 29.11 4.03 -6.12
CA ARG A 434 29.54 4.90 -5.02
C ARG A 434 29.24 4.27 -3.66
N LEU A 435 28.08 3.63 -3.53
CA LEU A 435 27.73 2.92 -2.30
C LEU A 435 28.68 1.76 -2.05
N ARG A 436 28.98 0.92 -3.05
CA ARG A 436 29.96 -0.17 -2.94
C ARG A 436 31.35 0.34 -2.53
N GLU A 437 31.80 1.45 -3.08
CA GLU A 437 33.08 2.06 -2.72
C GLU A 437 33.12 2.47 -1.24
N LEU A 438 32.05 3.09 -0.74
CA LEU A 438 31.95 3.49 0.66
C LEU A 438 31.91 2.29 1.61
N MET A 439 31.23 1.22 1.22
CA MET A 439 31.10 -0.01 2.03
C MET A 439 32.41 -0.82 2.12
N LYS A 440 33.37 -0.66 1.21
CA LYS A 440 34.71 -1.29 1.33
C LYS A 440 35.46 -0.92 2.59
N ARG A 441 35.10 0.19 3.23
CA ARG A 441 35.74 0.72 4.45
C ARG A 441 35.12 0.23 5.75
N VAL A 442 34.07 -0.57 5.68
CA VAL A 442 33.32 -1.10 6.84
C VAL A 442 33.81 -2.51 7.25
N ARG A 443 34.80 -3.05 6.54
CA ARG A 443 35.42 -4.36 6.79
C ARG A 443 36.61 -4.27 7.75
#